data_ab6f19ee78001bab332a12484ef06058
#
_entry.id   ab6f19ee78001bab332a12484ef06058
#
_cell.length_a   1.000
_cell.length_b   1.000
_cell.length_c   1.000
_cell.angle_alpha   90.00
_cell.angle_beta   90.00
_cell.angle_gamma   90.00
#
_symmetry.space_group_name_H-M   'P 1'
#
loop_
_entity.id
_entity.type
_entity.pdbx_description
1 polymer ?
#
loop_
_entity_poly.entity_id
_entity_poly.type
_entity_poly.pdbx_seq_one_letter_code
_entity_poly.pdbx_strand_id
1 'polypeptide(L)'
;LKLNITTISNRLIWFITLVFLVLSLTISFALGDADYGAYVLFVCLFGLILCYLVRDQGRITVSFTWMHMYMLLFIGVCYLSSLNALDPSVAMSRSFDIVKIFCMLIVLYMCFQREKSVDSLLKIGMWTGYIVCFYTVYYYGLDYFINVLSSSARIANDALNANTVGLLGANAIVMTVYYMMYDKPRWWNIIALPTLGILAATGSRKALVFVVIGIVLLFVFKSFRSKNIVNSLAKLVAYLSILIIAFIGILQLPIFSEVLERMSSMVDAFTGTGGDSSAIVRMALVDIGWDLFHQSPIIGVGINNPAVYTYSIFGRENYYLHNNYIELLAGTGVIG
;
A
#
# COMPACT_ATOMS: atom_id res chain seq x y z
N LEU A 1 -18.23 25.52 25.45
CA LEU A 1 -17.45 24.95 24.33
C LEU A 1 -18.03 25.45 23.00
N LYS A 2 -17.64 26.64 22.51
CA LYS A 2 -17.92 27.03 21.13
C LYS A 2 -17.01 26.20 20.21
N LEU A 3 -17.52 25.08 19.71
CA LEU A 3 -16.87 24.32 18.65
C LEU A 3 -16.83 25.23 17.40
N ASN A 4 -15.64 25.67 17.03
CA ASN A 4 -15.45 26.44 15.82
C ASN A 4 -15.79 25.55 14.61
N ILE A 5 -16.63 26.01 13.68
CA ILE A 5 -17.06 25.30 12.47
C ILE A 5 -15.86 24.75 11.70
N THR A 6 -14.77 25.51 11.61
CA THR A 6 -13.50 25.06 11.00
C THR A 6 -12.91 23.83 11.67
N THR A 7 -12.99 23.75 13.00
CA THR A 7 -12.49 22.59 13.75
C THR A 7 -13.34 21.35 13.51
N ILE A 8 -14.66 21.52 13.44
CA ILE A 8 -15.59 20.41 13.13
C ILE A 8 -15.32 19.90 11.72
N SER A 9 -15.26 20.81 10.73
CA SER A 9 -14.99 20.44 9.34
C SER A 9 -13.66 19.70 9.16
N ASN A 10 -12.59 20.13 9.83
CA ASN A 10 -11.29 19.43 9.79
C ASN A 10 -11.37 18.02 10.40
N ARG A 11 -12.13 17.83 11.47
CA ARG A 11 -12.34 16.50 12.05
C ARG A 11 -13.16 15.60 11.13
N LEU A 12 -14.18 16.14 10.47
CA LEU A 12 -14.99 15.42 9.50
C LEU A 12 -14.15 15.03 8.26
N ILE A 13 -13.34 15.95 7.72
CA ILE A 13 -12.41 15.65 6.62
C ILE A 13 -11.49 14.50 7.01
N TRP A 14 -10.89 14.55 8.20
CA TRP A 14 -10.03 13.49 8.72
C TRP A 14 -10.79 12.15 8.79
N PHE A 15 -11.98 12.14 9.37
CA PHE A 15 -12.80 10.95 9.54
C PHE A 15 -13.25 10.36 8.20
N ILE A 16 -13.77 11.19 7.28
CA ILE A 16 -14.21 10.74 5.95
C ILE A 16 -13.04 10.16 5.17
N THR A 17 -11.85 10.78 5.24
CA THR A 17 -10.65 10.24 4.57
C THR A 17 -10.25 8.89 5.16
N LEU A 18 -10.28 8.72 6.49
CA LEU A 18 -10.01 7.44 7.14
C LEU A 18 -11.02 6.38 6.69
N VAL A 19 -12.33 6.70 6.74
CA VAL A 19 -13.40 5.80 6.31
C VAL A 19 -13.23 5.40 4.84
N PHE A 20 -12.93 6.37 3.97
CA PHE A 20 -12.66 6.10 2.56
C PHE A 20 -11.53 5.09 2.38
N LEU A 21 -10.37 5.30 3.02
CA LEU A 21 -9.24 4.40 2.90
C LEU A 21 -9.54 3.01 3.46
N VAL A 22 -10.20 2.92 4.60
CA VAL A 22 -10.58 1.63 5.20
C VAL A 22 -11.55 0.89 4.28
N LEU A 23 -12.63 1.54 3.87
CA LEU A 23 -13.67 0.91 3.04
C LEU A 23 -13.13 0.53 1.66
N SER A 24 -12.35 1.38 1.00
CA SER A 24 -11.75 1.05 -0.30
C SER A 24 -10.80 -0.15 -0.24
N LEU A 25 -10.16 -0.39 0.92
CA LEU A 25 -9.26 -1.52 1.12
C LEU A 25 -9.97 -2.79 1.59
N THR A 26 -11.12 -2.69 2.25
CA THR A 26 -11.84 -3.84 2.83
C THR A 26 -13.02 -4.29 1.98
N ILE A 27 -13.84 -3.37 1.48
CA ILE A 27 -15.07 -3.71 0.74
C ILE A 27 -14.74 -4.24 -0.65
N SER A 28 -13.78 -3.68 -1.36
CA SER A 28 -13.41 -4.13 -2.70
C SER A 28 -12.96 -5.59 -2.73
N PHE A 29 -12.48 -6.12 -1.60
CA PHE A 29 -12.12 -7.53 -1.48
C PHE A 29 -13.25 -8.40 -0.93
N ALA A 30 -14.04 -7.89 0.02
CA ALA A 30 -15.05 -8.69 0.70
C ALA A 30 -16.30 -8.96 -0.15
N LEU A 31 -16.64 -8.06 -1.07
CA LEU A 31 -17.88 -8.15 -1.86
C LEU A 31 -17.64 -8.52 -3.34
N GLY A 32 -16.39 -8.52 -3.81
CA GLY A 32 -16.04 -8.89 -5.19
C GLY A 32 -16.69 -8.02 -6.27
N ASP A 33 -17.40 -6.96 -5.86
CA ASP A 33 -18.26 -6.16 -6.71
C ASP A 33 -17.67 -4.77 -6.92
N ALA A 34 -17.27 -4.47 -8.14
CA ALA A 34 -16.65 -3.20 -8.52
C ALA A 34 -17.55 -1.99 -8.26
N ASP A 35 -18.87 -2.18 -8.25
CA ASP A 35 -19.84 -1.10 -8.10
C ASP A 35 -19.81 -0.49 -6.69
N TYR A 36 -19.66 -1.30 -5.65
CA TYR A 36 -19.57 -0.77 -4.28
C TYR A 36 -18.36 0.14 -4.07
N GLY A 37 -17.22 -0.17 -4.69
CA GLY A 37 -16.03 0.68 -4.64
C GLY A 37 -16.30 2.08 -5.23
N ALA A 38 -17.04 2.16 -6.31
CA ALA A 38 -17.46 3.42 -6.94
C ALA A 38 -18.41 4.21 -6.05
N TYR A 39 -19.42 3.57 -5.43
CA TYR A 39 -20.32 4.24 -4.48
C TYR A 39 -19.58 4.83 -3.28
N VAL A 40 -18.68 4.07 -2.66
CA VAL A 40 -17.87 4.56 -1.54
C VAL A 40 -17.04 5.76 -1.96
N LEU A 41 -16.41 5.72 -3.14
CA LEU A 41 -15.63 6.82 -3.67
C LEU A 41 -16.51 8.08 -3.86
N PHE A 42 -17.66 7.96 -4.51
CA PHE A 42 -18.54 9.11 -4.76
C PHE A 42 -19.11 9.72 -3.49
N VAL A 43 -19.56 8.90 -2.53
CA VAL A 43 -20.10 9.36 -1.25
C VAL A 43 -19.01 10.11 -0.44
N CYS A 44 -17.81 9.52 -0.36
CA CYS A 44 -16.71 10.16 0.36
C CYS A 44 -16.22 11.41 -0.34
N LEU A 45 -16.12 11.41 -1.67
CA LEU A 45 -15.76 12.58 -2.47
C LEU A 45 -16.73 13.75 -2.22
N PHE A 46 -18.02 13.49 -2.31
CA PHE A 46 -19.05 14.50 -2.05
C PHE A 46 -18.99 15.03 -0.62
N GLY A 47 -18.84 14.15 0.38
CA GLY A 47 -18.69 14.52 1.78
C GLY A 47 -17.45 15.38 2.03
N LEU A 48 -16.32 15.05 1.40
CA LEU A 48 -15.09 15.85 1.49
C LEU A 48 -15.26 17.23 0.88
N ILE A 49 -15.88 17.32 -0.31
CA ILE A 49 -16.17 18.62 -0.97
C ILE A 49 -17.06 19.49 -0.08
N LEU A 50 -18.14 18.94 0.48
CA LEU A 50 -19.01 19.67 1.38
C LEU A 50 -18.27 20.18 2.62
N CYS A 51 -17.50 19.33 3.26
CA CYS A 51 -16.69 19.72 4.44
C CYS A 51 -15.65 20.78 4.09
N TYR A 52 -15.04 20.68 2.91
CA TYR A 52 -14.10 21.69 2.41
C TYR A 52 -14.79 23.04 2.20
N LEU A 53 -15.93 23.07 1.50
CA LEU A 53 -16.70 24.30 1.25
C LEU A 53 -17.17 24.96 2.56
N VAL A 54 -17.66 24.19 3.51
CA VAL A 54 -18.05 24.69 4.84
C VAL A 54 -16.85 25.27 5.59
N ARG A 55 -15.69 24.60 5.53
CA ARG A 55 -14.46 25.06 6.18
C ARG A 55 -13.95 26.38 5.61
N ASP A 56 -13.95 26.49 4.31
CA ASP A 56 -13.34 27.62 3.58
C ASP A 56 -14.40 28.64 3.09
N GLN A 57 -15.61 28.61 3.70
CA GLN A 57 -16.70 29.59 3.49
C GLN A 57 -17.10 29.72 2.00
N GLY A 58 -17.18 28.60 1.30
CA GLY A 58 -17.55 28.56 -0.12
C GLY A 58 -16.44 28.94 -1.09
N ARG A 59 -15.26 29.31 -0.61
CA ARG A 59 -14.11 29.65 -1.48
C ARG A 59 -13.42 28.37 -1.95
N ILE A 60 -13.34 28.20 -3.26
CA ILE A 60 -12.62 27.10 -3.88
C ILE A 60 -11.23 27.59 -4.29
N THR A 61 -10.19 27.08 -3.63
CA THR A 61 -8.80 27.35 -4.00
C THR A 61 -8.18 26.04 -4.50
N VAL A 62 -8.10 25.90 -5.81
CA VAL A 62 -7.39 24.77 -6.44
C VAL A 62 -6.00 25.27 -6.82
N SER A 63 -4.98 24.81 -6.13
CA SER A 63 -3.60 25.03 -6.58
C SER A 63 -3.18 23.85 -7.46
N PHE A 64 -2.96 24.14 -8.72
CA PHE A 64 -2.50 23.16 -9.69
C PHE A 64 -0.98 23.00 -9.56
N THR A 65 -0.51 21.77 -9.33
CA THR A 65 0.91 21.45 -9.15
C THR A 65 1.41 20.57 -10.30
N TRP A 66 2.73 20.44 -10.43
CA TRP A 66 3.34 19.53 -11.39
C TRP A 66 2.82 18.09 -11.26
N MET A 67 2.48 17.64 -10.04
CA MET A 67 1.89 16.32 -9.82
C MET A 67 0.56 16.15 -10.55
N HIS A 68 -0.30 17.16 -10.52
CA HIS A 68 -1.58 17.11 -11.24
C HIS A 68 -1.36 17.07 -12.76
N MET A 69 -0.36 17.81 -13.25
CA MET A 69 0.00 17.79 -14.67
C MET A 69 0.48 16.39 -15.10
N TYR A 70 1.39 15.77 -14.34
CA TYR A 70 1.85 14.41 -14.62
C TYR A 70 0.71 13.40 -14.62
N MET A 71 -0.22 13.49 -13.66
CA MET A 71 -1.38 12.60 -13.60
C MET A 71 -2.29 12.77 -14.81
N LEU A 72 -2.52 14.01 -15.28
CA LEU A 72 -3.30 14.27 -16.48
C LEU A 72 -2.62 13.72 -17.75
N LEU A 73 -1.31 13.91 -17.86
CA LEU A 73 -0.54 13.35 -18.96
C LEU A 73 -0.60 11.82 -18.93
N PHE A 74 -0.42 11.22 -17.76
CA PHE A 74 -0.52 9.77 -17.58
C PHE A 74 -1.90 9.23 -17.96
N ILE A 75 -2.98 9.91 -17.55
CA ILE A 75 -4.35 9.56 -17.97
C ILE A 75 -4.47 9.61 -19.51
N GLY A 76 -3.93 10.66 -20.13
CA GLY A 76 -3.89 10.76 -21.61
C GLY A 76 -3.17 9.60 -22.27
N VAL A 77 -2.02 9.19 -21.72
CA VAL A 77 -1.26 8.02 -22.22
C VAL A 77 -2.06 6.72 -22.01
N CYS A 78 -2.75 6.55 -20.89
CA CYS A 78 -3.59 5.37 -20.65
C CYS A 78 -4.72 5.26 -21.68
N TYR A 79 -5.39 6.36 -22.03
CA TYR A 79 -6.38 6.36 -23.11
C TYR A 79 -5.74 6.15 -24.49
N LEU A 80 -4.59 6.73 -24.74
CA LEU A 80 -3.86 6.53 -26.00
C LEU A 80 -3.46 5.05 -26.18
N SER A 81 -3.02 4.39 -25.10
CA SER A 81 -2.64 2.97 -25.14
C SER A 81 -3.80 2.05 -25.49
N SER A 82 -5.06 2.48 -25.25
CA SER A 82 -6.24 1.69 -25.60
C SER A 82 -6.41 1.48 -27.11
N LEU A 83 -5.75 2.29 -27.94
CA LEU A 83 -5.80 2.14 -29.39
C LEU A 83 -5.11 0.87 -29.90
N ASN A 84 -4.12 0.37 -29.15
CA ASN A 84 -3.39 -0.86 -29.45
C ASN A 84 -3.79 -2.03 -28.55
N ALA A 85 -4.84 -1.85 -27.76
CA ALA A 85 -5.26 -2.84 -26.77
C ALA A 85 -5.88 -4.08 -27.45
N LEU A 86 -5.56 -5.25 -26.92
CA LEU A 86 -6.22 -6.51 -27.30
C LEU A 86 -7.73 -6.45 -26.96
N ASP A 87 -8.05 -5.90 -25.79
CA ASP A 87 -9.41 -5.54 -25.40
C ASP A 87 -9.48 -4.05 -25.01
N PRO A 88 -9.93 -3.19 -25.97
CA PRO A 88 -10.06 -1.76 -25.72
C PRO A 88 -11.03 -1.42 -24.58
N SER A 89 -12.05 -2.25 -24.33
CA SER A 89 -13.05 -2.01 -23.30
C SER A 89 -12.42 -2.10 -21.90
N VAL A 90 -11.56 -3.09 -21.68
CA VAL A 90 -10.78 -3.26 -20.45
C VAL A 90 -9.82 -2.08 -20.24
N ALA A 91 -9.10 -1.66 -21.30
CA ALA A 91 -8.18 -0.54 -21.20
C ALA A 91 -8.91 0.79 -20.91
N MET A 92 -10.03 1.04 -21.56
CA MET A 92 -10.84 2.25 -21.32
C MET A 92 -11.44 2.27 -19.91
N SER A 93 -11.99 1.14 -19.44
CA SER A 93 -12.51 1.02 -18.08
C SER A 93 -11.43 1.30 -17.05
N ARG A 94 -10.24 0.74 -17.22
CA ARG A 94 -9.12 0.97 -16.31
C ARG A 94 -8.62 2.42 -16.35
N SER A 95 -8.57 3.03 -17.53
CA SER A 95 -8.23 4.45 -17.69
C SER A 95 -9.25 5.34 -16.95
N PHE A 96 -10.53 5.01 -17.02
CA PHE A 96 -11.58 5.72 -16.29
C PHE A 96 -11.45 5.53 -14.76
N ASP A 97 -11.02 4.37 -14.28
CA ASP A 97 -10.70 4.17 -12.85
C ASP A 97 -9.60 5.12 -12.38
N ILE A 98 -8.58 5.35 -13.21
CA ILE A 98 -7.51 6.31 -12.90
C ILE A 98 -8.05 7.74 -12.85
N VAL A 99 -9.00 8.11 -13.71
CA VAL A 99 -9.69 9.42 -13.63
C VAL A 99 -10.44 9.56 -12.32
N LYS A 100 -11.17 8.53 -11.87
CA LYS A 100 -11.88 8.54 -10.58
C LYS A 100 -10.90 8.75 -9.40
N ILE A 101 -9.77 8.04 -9.41
CA ILE A 101 -8.70 8.20 -8.41
C ILE A 101 -8.13 9.62 -8.47
N PHE A 102 -7.90 10.17 -9.65
CA PHE A 102 -7.38 11.52 -9.83
C PHE A 102 -8.33 12.58 -9.26
N CYS A 103 -9.63 12.46 -9.50
CA CYS A 103 -10.63 13.34 -8.89
C CYS A 103 -10.57 13.31 -7.36
N MET A 104 -10.43 12.11 -6.77
CA MET A 104 -10.28 11.96 -5.32
C MET A 104 -8.98 12.60 -4.82
N LEU A 105 -7.87 12.41 -5.53
CA LEU A 105 -6.58 13.01 -5.17
C LEU A 105 -6.63 14.55 -5.19
N ILE A 106 -7.29 15.17 -6.17
CA ILE A 106 -7.49 16.63 -6.20
C ILE A 106 -8.22 17.09 -4.95
N VAL A 107 -9.33 16.45 -4.60
CA VAL A 107 -10.13 16.84 -3.42
C VAL A 107 -9.34 16.62 -2.13
N LEU A 108 -8.63 15.49 -1.99
CA LEU A 108 -7.75 15.27 -0.86
C LEU A 108 -6.64 16.32 -0.78
N TYR A 109 -6.03 16.67 -1.92
CA TYR A 109 -5.03 17.72 -1.97
C TYR A 109 -5.60 19.08 -1.50
N MET A 110 -6.79 19.49 -1.97
CA MET A 110 -7.48 20.68 -1.49
C MET A 110 -7.75 20.64 0.02
N CYS A 111 -8.16 19.50 0.55
CA CYS A 111 -8.43 19.31 1.97
C CYS A 111 -7.17 19.42 2.84
N PHE A 112 -6.03 18.97 2.34
CA PHE A 112 -4.79 18.78 3.11
C PHE A 112 -3.62 19.69 2.71
N GLN A 113 -3.85 20.82 2.04
CA GLN A 113 -2.80 21.78 1.63
C GLN A 113 -2.08 22.50 2.77
N ARG A 114 -2.63 22.51 4.00
CA ARG A 114 -2.10 23.29 5.13
C ARG A 114 -0.92 22.55 5.79
N GLU A 115 0.05 23.30 6.34
CA GLU A 115 1.28 22.78 6.94
C GLU A 115 1.06 21.65 7.97
N LYS A 116 -0.01 21.71 8.77
CA LYS A 116 -0.35 20.68 9.76
C LYS A 116 -1.01 19.43 9.17
N SER A 117 -1.23 19.40 7.86
CA SER A 117 -1.97 18.32 7.18
C SER A 117 -1.14 17.06 7.03
N VAL A 118 0.18 17.17 6.91
CA VAL A 118 1.08 16.00 6.78
C VAL A 118 0.94 15.09 8.01
N ASP A 119 0.97 15.66 9.22
CA ASP A 119 0.77 14.89 10.44
C ASP A 119 -0.60 14.20 10.48
N SER A 120 -1.64 14.88 10.00
CA SER A 120 -2.98 14.30 9.88
C SER A 120 -3.02 13.12 8.90
N LEU A 121 -2.37 13.23 7.75
CA LEU A 121 -2.28 12.15 6.76
C LEU A 121 -1.49 10.95 7.29
N LEU A 122 -0.38 11.19 7.98
CA LEU A 122 0.40 10.13 8.63
C LEU A 122 -0.44 9.38 9.67
N LYS A 123 -1.22 10.09 10.49
CA LYS A 123 -2.14 9.49 11.45
C LYS A 123 -3.26 8.71 10.79
N ILE A 124 -3.83 9.23 9.69
CA ILE A 124 -4.84 8.50 8.91
C ILE A 124 -4.25 7.20 8.38
N GLY A 125 -3.08 7.24 7.74
CA GLY A 125 -2.40 6.04 7.25
C GLY A 125 -2.09 5.02 8.35
N MET A 126 -1.66 5.49 9.53
CA MET A 126 -1.41 4.64 10.69
C MET A 126 -2.70 3.95 11.17
N TRP A 127 -3.77 4.72 11.37
CA TRP A 127 -5.04 4.17 11.84
C TRP A 127 -5.70 3.25 10.80
N THR A 128 -5.60 3.58 9.51
CA THR A 128 -6.04 2.69 8.43
C THR A 128 -5.36 1.33 8.53
N GLY A 129 -4.04 1.30 8.73
CA GLY A 129 -3.30 0.05 8.87
C GLY A 129 -3.77 -0.77 10.07
N TYR A 130 -3.97 -0.15 11.23
CA TYR A 130 -4.51 -0.86 12.40
C TYR A 130 -5.92 -1.39 12.17
N ILE A 131 -6.83 -0.55 11.67
CA ILE A 131 -8.23 -0.96 11.45
C ILE A 131 -8.30 -2.13 10.45
N VAL A 132 -7.55 -2.09 9.35
CA VAL A 132 -7.52 -3.19 8.37
C VAL A 132 -6.94 -4.47 8.98
N CYS A 133 -5.87 -4.38 9.77
CA CYS A 133 -5.31 -5.53 10.47
C CYS A 133 -6.33 -6.17 11.42
N PHE A 134 -6.98 -5.37 12.27
CA PHE A 134 -7.99 -5.90 13.20
C PHE A 134 -9.27 -6.36 12.51
N TYR A 135 -9.68 -5.71 11.42
CA TYR A 135 -10.76 -6.20 10.58
C TYR A 135 -10.45 -7.59 10.01
N THR A 136 -9.21 -7.83 9.61
CA THR A 136 -8.79 -9.15 9.11
C THR A 136 -8.92 -10.22 10.21
N VAL A 137 -8.54 -9.90 11.46
CA VAL A 137 -8.74 -10.81 12.61
C VAL A 137 -10.23 -11.06 12.86
N TYR A 138 -11.06 -10.00 12.79
CA TYR A 138 -12.51 -10.12 12.96
C TYR A 138 -13.13 -11.02 11.87
N TYR A 139 -12.72 -10.85 10.60
CA TYR A 139 -13.25 -11.59 9.47
C TYR A 139 -12.97 -13.10 9.54
N TYR A 140 -11.72 -13.46 9.84
CA TYR A 140 -11.32 -14.89 9.91
C TYR A 140 -11.63 -15.53 11.28
N GLY A 141 -11.81 -14.73 12.31
CA GLY A 141 -11.96 -15.17 13.69
C GLY A 141 -10.63 -15.36 14.42
N LEU A 142 -10.66 -15.16 15.72
CA LEU A 142 -9.44 -15.24 16.56
C LEU A 142 -8.84 -16.64 16.59
N ASP A 143 -9.68 -17.68 16.65
CA ASP A 143 -9.22 -19.08 16.68
C ASP A 143 -8.45 -19.45 15.42
N TYR A 144 -8.89 -18.98 14.26
CA TYR A 144 -8.18 -19.14 12.99
C TYR A 144 -6.77 -18.52 13.07
N PHE A 145 -6.66 -17.28 13.58
CA PHE A 145 -5.37 -16.62 13.75
C PHE A 145 -4.44 -17.36 14.71
N ILE A 146 -4.95 -17.82 15.83
CA ILE A 146 -4.17 -18.62 16.80
C ILE A 146 -3.65 -19.90 16.13
N ASN A 147 -4.49 -20.58 15.36
CA ASN A 147 -4.10 -21.78 14.62
C ASN A 147 -3.04 -21.48 13.55
N VAL A 148 -3.20 -20.39 12.78
CA VAL A 148 -2.22 -19.95 11.77
C VAL A 148 -0.87 -19.65 12.44
N LEU A 149 -0.87 -18.94 13.56
CA LEU A 149 0.35 -18.59 14.29
C LEU A 149 1.03 -19.83 14.93
N SER A 150 0.26 -20.81 15.40
CA SER A 150 0.79 -22.03 16.03
C SER A 150 1.29 -23.05 15.01
N SER A 151 0.65 -23.13 13.85
CA SER A 151 1.03 -24.03 12.74
C SER A 151 2.06 -23.43 11.80
N SER A 152 2.49 -22.18 12.05
CA SER A 152 3.37 -21.42 11.15
C SER A 152 2.84 -21.33 9.72
N ALA A 153 1.53 -21.44 9.56
CA ALA A 153 0.86 -21.28 8.28
C ALA A 153 0.70 -19.79 7.91
N ARG A 154 0.17 -19.53 6.74
CA ARG A 154 -0.15 -18.20 6.25
C ARG A 154 -1.66 -18.00 6.20
N ILE A 155 -2.14 -16.78 6.50
CA ILE A 155 -3.55 -16.45 6.30
C ILE A 155 -3.95 -16.61 4.82
N ALA A 156 -5.17 -17.12 4.59
CA ALA A 156 -5.74 -17.22 3.26
C ALA A 156 -5.90 -15.84 2.60
N ASN A 157 -6.04 -15.81 1.28
CA ASN A 157 -6.21 -14.58 0.52
C ASN A 157 -7.68 -14.34 0.12
N ASP A 158 -8.63 -15.02 0.77
CA ASP A 158 -10.02 -15.06 0.33
C ASP A 158 -10.76 -13.74 0.56
N ALA A 159 -10.46 -13.06 1.68
CA ALA A 159 -11.10 -11.79 2.03
C ALA A 159 -10.22 -10.57 1.74
N LEU A 160 -8.91 -10.69 1.99
CA LEU A 160 -7.94 -9.63 1.84
C LEU A 160 -6.60 -10.22 1.41
N ASN A 161 -5.92 -9.56 0.48
CA ASN A 161 -4.57 -9.99 0.11
C ASN A 161 -3.64 -9.88 1.32
N ALA A 162 -3.09 -10.99 1.79
CA ALA A 162 -2.22 -11.06 2.95
C ALA A 162 -1.00 -10.11 2.85
N ASN A 163 -0.45 -9.89 1.65
CA ASN A 163 0.64 -8.94 1.48
C ASN A 163 0.19 -7.49 1.70
N THR A 164 -1.04 -7.14 1.29
CA THR A 164 -1.61 -5.81 1.51
C THR A 164 -1.84 -5.57 3.00
N VAL A 165 -2.45 -6.52 3.71
CA VAL A 165 -2.64 -6.47 5.17
C VAL A 165 -1.29 -6.32 5.87
N GLY A 166 -0.30 -7.13 5.48
CA GLY A 166 1.06 -7.06 6.04
C GLY A 166 1.70 -5.68 5.85
N LEU A 167 1.65 -5.10 4.63
CA LEU A 167 2.24 -3.78 4.35
C LEU A 167 1.53 -2.64 5.09
N LEU A 168 0.21 -2.71 5.22
CA LEU A 168 -0.56 -1.71 5.98
C LEU A 168 -0.25 -1.78 7.47
N GLY A 169 -0.17 -2.99 8.04
CA GLY A 169 0.27 -3.21 9.41
C GLY A 169 1.71 -2.75 9.65
N ALA A 170 2.61 -3.05 8.72
CA ALA A 170 3.99 -2.60 8.77
C ALA A 170 4.10 -1.07 8.77
N ASN A 171 3.35 -0.40 7.90
CA ASN A 171 3.27 1.06 7.88
C ASN A 171 2.75 1.62 9.22
N ALA A 172 1.70 1.04 9.78
CA ALA A 172 1.17 1.46 11.07
C ALA A 172 2.20 1.32 12.21
N ILE A 173 2.98 0.23 12.23
CA ILE A 173 4.06 0.01 13.20
C ILE A 173 5.16 1.07 13.03
N VAL A 174 5.66 1.30 11.81
CA VAL A 174 6.69 2.29 11.53
C VAL A 174 6.24 3.69 11.94
N MET A 175 5.01 4.08 11.62
CA MET A 175 4.44 5.36 12.04
C MET A 175 4.29 5.46 13.56
N THR A 176 3.93 4.38 14.24
CA THR A 176 3.90 4.36 15.71
C THR A 176 5.27 4.58 16.31
N VAL A 177 6.30 3.91 15.79
CA VAL A 177 7.70 4.14 16.21
C VAL A 177 8.10 5.58 15.95
N TYR A 178 7.73 6.16 14.79
CA TYR A 178 7.96 7.57 14.51
C TYR A 178 7.37 8.47 15.60
N TYR A 179 6.10 8.29 15.97
CA TYR A 179 5.46 9.08 17.01
C TYR A 179 6.07 8.85 18.40
N MET A 180 6.48 7.62 18.73
CA MET A 180 7.21 7.35 19.97
C MET A 180 8.58 8.06 20.03
N MET A 181 9.24 8.25 18.88
CA MET A 181 10.55 8.89 18.80
C MET A 181 10.49 10.41 18.82
N TYR A 182 9.46 11.03 18.25
CA TYR A 182 9.36 12.48 18.03
C TYR A 182 8.26 13.15 18.87
N ASP A 183 7.33 12.38 19.43
CA ASP A 183 6.30 12.82 20.37
C ASP A 183 6.44 12.02 21.68
N LYS A 184 5.56 12.26 22.67
CA LYS A 184 5.56 11.46 23.90
C LYS A 184 4.92 10.11 23.66
N PRO A 185 5.54 9.00 24.18
CA PRO A 185 4.90 7.69 24.14
C PRO A 185 3.50 7.74 24.75
N ARG A 186 2.53 7.11 24.11
CA ARG A 186 1.14 7.04 24.55
C ARG A 186 0.76 5.59 24.82
N TRP A 187 -0.15 5.37 25.75
CA TRP A 187 -0.59 4.01 26.12
C TRP A 187 -1.12 3.19 24.94
N TRP A 188 -1.75 3.84 23.96
CA TRP A 188 -2.28 3.17 22.78
C TRP A 188 -1.18 2.66 21.82
N ASN A 189 0.08 3.05 21.98
CA ASN A 189 1.18 2.53 21.16
C ASN A 189 1.38 1.02 21.38
N ILE A 190 0.82 0.45 22.45
CA ILE A 190 0.82 -1.00 22.71
C ILE A 190 0.09 -1.80 21.60
N ILE A 191 -0.80 -1.16 20.83
CA ILE A 191 -1.50 -1.78 19.67
C ILE A 191 -0.50 -2.29 18.62
N ALA A 192 0.70 -1.74 18.55
CA ALA A 192 1.75 -2.24 17.66
C ALA A 192 2.14 -3.70 17.95
N LEU A 193 2.06 -4.15 19.20
CA LEU A 193 2.44 -5.52 19.57
C LEU A 193 1.52 -6.60 18.96
N PRO A 194 0.19 -6.57 19.14
CA PRO A 194 -0.69 -7.53 18.47
C PRO A 194 -0.62 -7.39 16.94
N THR A 195 -0.37 -6.18 16.41
CA THR A 195 -0.20 -5.97 14.96
C THR A 195 1.05 -6.68 14.42
N LEU A 196 2.13 -6.81 15.21
CA LEU A 196 3.28 -7.64 14.83
C LEU A 196 2.89 -9.12 14.69
N GLY A 197 2.04 -9.63 15.56
CA GLY A 197 1.49 -10.99 15.43
C GLY A 197 0.67 -11.16 14.14
N ILE A 198 -0.20 -10.20 13.84
CA ILE A 198 -0.98 -10.21 12.60
C ILE A 198 -0.05 -10.16 11.37
N LEU A 199 0.99 -9.33 11.42
CA LEU A 199 2.00 -9.23 10.37
C LEU A 199 2.73 -10.57 10.16
N ALA A 200 3.09 -11.26 11.24
CA ALA A 200 3.68 -12.60 11.17
C ALA A 200 2.74 -13.58 10.48
N ALA A 201 1.46 -13.63 10.87
CA ALA A 201 0.44 -14.48 10.27
C ALA A 201 0.22 -14.22 8.76
N THR A 202 0.51 -13.00 8.27
CA THR A 202 0.45 -12.74 6.82
C THR A 202 1.54 -13.47 6.02
N GLY A 203 2.64 -13.89 6.63
CA GLY A 203 3.79 -14.48 5.95
C GLY A 203 4.44 -13.55 4.91
N SER A 204 4.21 -12.23 5.02
CA SER A 204 4.66 -11.24 4.03
C SER A 204 6.10 -10.81 4.29
N ARG A 205 7.04 -11.35 3.51
CA ARG A 205 8.47 -10.96 3.52
C ARG A 205 8.65 -9.45 3.31
N LYS A 206 7.88 -8.87 2.36
CA LYS A 206 7.95 -7.43 2.04
C LYS A 206 7.58 -6.57 3.25
N ALA A 207 6.57 -6.98 4.02
CA ALA A 207 6.11 -6.24 5.20
C ALA A 207 7.17 -6.25 6.32
N LEU A 208 7.81 -7.39 6.58
CA LEU A 208 8.90 -7.47 7.57
C LEU A 208 10.09 -6.60 7.17
N VAL A 209 10.54 -6.70 5.91
CA VAL A 209 11.63 -5.88 5.38
C VAL A 209 11.28 -4.39 5.50
N PHE A 210 10.02 -4.02 5.19
CA PHE A 210 9.55 -2.64 5.31
C PHE A 210 9.62 -2.11 6.75
N VAL A 211 9.21 -2.91 7.75
CA VAL A 211 9.33 -2.52 9.17
C VAL A 211 10.77 -2.27 9.56
N VAL A 212 11.66 -3.21 9.21
CA VAL A 212 13.07 -3.14 9.58
C VAL A 212 13.72 -1.91 8.94
N ILE A 213 13.61 -1.77 7.61
CA ILE A 213 14.18 -0.63 6.87
C ILE A 213 13.56 0.68 7.37
N GLY A 214 12.24 0.73 7.57
CA GLY A 214 11.55 1.92 8.05
C GLY A 214 12.06 2.38 9.41
N ILE A 215 12.20 1.46 10.36
CA ILE A 215 12.73 1.77 11.70
C ILE A 215 14.21 2.22 11.61
N VAL A 216 15.04 1.52 10.82
CA VAL A 216 16.44 1.91 10.58
C VAL A 216 16.51 3.32 10.06
N LEU A 217 15.75 3.65 9.03
CA LEU A 217 15.75 5.00 8.45
C LEU A 217 15.32 6.07 9.47
N LEU A 218 14.31 5.79 10.30
CA LEU A 218 13.90 6.71 11.36
C LEU A 218 15.06 6.99 12.35
N PHE A 219 15.82 5.97 12.76
CA PHE A 219 16.98 6.15 13.62
C PHE A 219 18.12 6.90 12.92
N VAL A 220 18.37 6.59 11.64
CA VAL A 220 19.35 7.29 10.81
C VAL A 220 19.02 8.78 10.75
N PHE A 221 17.80 9.15 10.37
CA PHE A 221 17.38 10.55 10.27
C PHE A 221 17.43 11.27 11.63
N LYS A 222 17.05 10.59 12.71
CA LYS A 222 17.17 11.16 14.07
C LYS A 222 18.62 11.42 14.43
N SER A 223 19.54 10.54 14.05
CA SER A 223 20.98 10.67 14.34
C SER A 223 21.61 11.83 13.56
N PHE A 224 21.27 12.02 12.29
CA PHE A 224 21.77 13.14 11.49
C PHE A 224 21.32 14.52 11.98
N ARG A 225 20.24 14.58 12.77
CA ARG A 225 19.75 15.84 13.37
C ARG A 225 20.53 16.27 14.61
N SER A 226 21.46 15.45 15.10
CA SER A 226 22.30 15.74 16.27
C SER A 226 23.50 16.60 15.88
N LYS A 227 23.86 17.57 16.73
CA LYS A 227 25.03 18.44 16.53
C LYS A 227 26.38 17.72 16.68
N ASN A 228 26.40 16.55 17.33
CA ASN A 228 27.62 15.78 17.56
C ASN A 228 27.60 14.50 16.70
N ILE A 229 28.28 14.56 15.55
CA ILE A 229 28.31 13.52 14.55
C ILE A 229 28.87 12.19 15.10
N VAL A 230 29.94 12.25 15.92
CA VAL A 230 30.58 11.05 16.46
C VAL A 230 29.65 10.29 17.41
N ASN A 231 29.01 10.98 18.34
CA ASN A 231 28.03 10.39 19.24
C ASN A 231 26.78 9.90 18.49
N SER A 232 26.43 10.56 17.39
CA SER A 232 25.29 10.14 16.55
C SER A 232 25.59 8.86 15.78
N LEU A 233 26.79 8.73 15.23
CA LEU A 233 27.27 7.52 14.58
C LEU A 233 27.38 6.36 15.56
N ALA A 234 27.94 6.57 16.75
CA ALA A 234 28.02 5.54 17.79
C ALA A 234 26.61 5.04 18.21
N LYS A 235 25.67 5.96 18.43
CA LYS A 235 24.28 5.60 18.73
C LYS A 235 23.61 4.88 17.56
N LEU A 236 23.85 5.32 16.33
CA LEU A 236 23.33 4.67 15.14
C LEU A 236 23.81 3.22 15.05
N VAL A 237 25.12 2.98 15.19
CA VAL A 237 25.70 1.63 15.18
C VAL A 237 25.10 0.79 16.30
N ALA A 238 24.98 1.32 17.52
CA ALA A 238 24.36 0.62 18.64
C ALA A 238 22.89 0.25 18.36
N TYR A 239 22.10 1.19 17.84
CA TYR A 239 20.69 0.92 17.50
C TYR A 239 20.56 -0.09 16.37
N LEU A 240 21.40 0.00 15.33
CA LEU A 240 21.43 -0.98 14.24
C LEU A 240 21.80 -2.38 14.75
N SER A 241 22.81 -2.48 15.61
CA SER A 241 23.21 -3.74 16.21
C SER A 241 22.08 -4.37 17.03
N ILE A 242 21.44 -3.58 17.91
CA ILE A 242 20.30 -4.04 18.70
C ILE A 242 19.14 -4.48 17.78
N LEU A 243 18.88 -3.74 16.73
CA LEU A 243 17.77 -4.02 15.80
C LEU A 243 18.05 -5.30 14.99
N ILE A 244 19.31 -5.49 14.55
CA ILE A 244 19.73 -6.71 13.86
C ILE A 244 19.63 -7.94 14.79
N ILE A 245 20.11 -7.83 16.02
CA ILE A 245 20.03 -8.90 17.02
C ILE A 245 18.57 -9.22 17.34
N ALA A 246 17.74 -8.19 17.57
CA ALA A 246 16.32 -8.38 17.81
C ALA A 246 15.60 -8.99 16.61
N PHE A 247 15.93 -8.57 15.40
CA PHE A 247 15.37 -9.12 14.16
C PHE A 247 15.74 -10.59 13.97
N ILE A 248 17.02 -10.95 14.16
CA ILE A 248 17.46 -12.34 14.10
C ILE A 248 16.74 -13.16 15.18
N GLY A 249 16.62 -12.64 16.41
CA GLY A 249 15.90 -13.31 17.50
C GLY A 249 14.41 -13.51 17.19
N ILE A 250 13.76 -12.52 16.61
CA ILE A 250 12.36 -12.61 16.18
C ILE A 250 12.18 -13.65 15.07
N LEU A 251 13.09 -13.69 14.11
CA LEU A 251 13.05 -14.68 13.01
C LEU A 251 13.22 -16.12 13.50
N GLN A 252 13.87 -16.34 14.64
CA GLN A 252 14.01 -17.67 15.23
C GLN A 252 12.75 -18.15 15.97
N LEU A 253 11.77 -17.28 16.20
CA LEU A 253 10.50 -17.69 16.78
C LEU A 253 9.75 -18.59 15.78
N PRO A 254 9.12 -19.70 16.24
CA PRO A 254 8.39 -20.63 15.36
C PRO A 254 7.35 -19.94 14.47
N ILE A 255 6.73 -18.85 14.96
CA ILE A 255 5.74 -18.04 14.28
C ILE A 255 6.26 -17.41 12.95
N PHE A 256 7.57 -17.30 12.78
CA PHE A 256 8.20 -16.74 11.56
C PHE A 256 8.87 -17.82 10.68
N SER A 257 8.75 -19.10 11.01
CA SER A 257 9.38 -20.21 10.26
C SER A 257 8.96 -20.23 8.79
N GLU A 258 7.66 -20.01 8.49
CA GLU A 258 7.14 -19.91 7.12
C GLU A 258 7.81 -18.76 6.33
N VAL A 259 8.09 -17.64 6.98
CA VAL A 259 8.77 -16.51 6.34
C VAL A 259 10.22 -16.89 6.01
N LEU A 260 10.91 -17.56 6.93
CA LEU A 260 12.28 -18.03 6.71
C LEU A 260 12.37 -19.06 5.60
N GLU A 261 11.49 -20.05 5.59
CA GLU A 261 11.41 -21.08 4.54
C GLU A 261 11.17 -20.44 3.17
N ARG A 262 10.28 -19.45 3.08
CA ARG A 262 10.02 -18.70 1.84
C ARG A 262 11.18 -17.79 1.44
N MET A 263 11.99 -17.32 2.39
CA MET A 263 13.20 -16.57 2.06
C MET A 263 14.29 -17.50 1.52
N SER A 264 14.48 -18.69 2.11
CA SER A 264 15.44 -19.68 1.61
C SER A 264 15.07 -20.19 0.23
N SER A 265 13.80 -20.57 0.01
CA SER A 265 13.32 -21.03 -1.30
C SER A 265 13.47 -19.98 -2.41
N MET A 266 13.42 -18.70 -2.06
CA MET A 266 13.69 -17.62 -3.02
C MET A 266 15.18 -17.57 -3.38
N VAL A 267 16.08 -17.75 -2.42
CA VAL A 267 17.53 -17.82 -2.68
C VAL A 267 17.84 -19.03 -3.55
N ASP A 268 17.25 -20.19 -3.26
CA ASP A 268 17.40 -21.43 -4.04
C ASP A 268 16.93 -21.26 -5.49
N ALA A 269 15.84 -20.52 -5.70
CA ALA A 269 15.35 -20.17 -7.04
C ALA A 269 16.34 -19.30 -7.83
N PHE A 270 17.01 -18.34 -7.15
CA PHE A 270 18.03 -17.50 -7.79
C PHE A 270 19.35 -18.24 -8.04
N THR A 271 19.69 -19.23 -7.22
CA THR A 271 20.92 -20.05 -7.38
C THR A 271 20.72 -21.24 -8.31
N GLY A 272 19.49 -21.52 -8.77
CA GLY A 272 19.18 -22.63 -9.68
C GLY A 272 19.19 -24.01 -9.01
N THR A 273 19.23 -24.07 -7.68
CA THR A 273 19.31 -25.32 -6.90
C THR A 273 17.95 -25.91 -6.53
N GLY A 274 16.87 -25.18 -6.81
CA GLY A 274 15.48 -25.59 -6.57
C GLY A 274 14.55 -24.42 -6.84
N GLY A 275 13.26 -24.65 -7.01
CA GLY A 275 12.36 -23.56 -7.38
C GLY A 275 11.13 -23.44 -6.50
N ASP A 276 10.92 -22.30 -5.87
CA ASP A 276 9.58 -21.85 -5.54
C ASP A 276 8.79 -21.74 -6.86
N SER A 277 7.80 -22.61 -7.08
CA SER A 277 6.94 -22.61 -8.27
C SER A 277 6.37 -21.22 -8.55
N SER A 278 6.13 -20.42 -7.52
CA SER A 278 5.70 -19.03 -7.61
C SER A 278 6.79 -18.11 -8.19
N ALA A 279 8.07 -18.37 -7.94
CA ALA A 279 9.17 -17.58 -8.52
C ALA A 279 9.32 -17.88 -10.02
N ILE A 280 9.24 -19.15 -10.41
CA ILE A 280 9.31 -19.57 -11.81
C ILE A 280 8.17 -18.95 -12.64
N VAL A 281 6.93 -19.02 -12.13
CA VAL A 281 5.77 -18.38 -12.79
C VAL A 281 5.97 -16.88 -12.94
N ARG A 282 6.52 -16.20 -11.91
CA ARG A 282 6.80 -14.75 -12.02
C ARG A 282 7.86 -14.42 -13.05
N MET A 283 8.89 -15.22 -13.19
CA MET A 283 9.89 -15.03 -14.24
C MET A 283 9.26 -15.16 -15.61
N ALA A 284 8.47 -16.23 -15.85
CA ALA A 284 7.75 -16.39 -17.11
C ALA A 284 6.78 -15.23 -17.40
N LEU A 285 6.11 -14.69 -16.39
CA LEU A 285 5.23 -13.53 -16.53
C LEU A 285 6.01 -12.25 -16.89
N VAL A 286 7.23 -12.09 -16.37
CA VAL A 286 8.13 -10.97 -16.75
C VAL A 286 8.56 -11.11 -18.20
N ASP A 287 8.90 -12.30 -18.65
CA ASP A 287 9.27 -12.56 -20.06
C ASP A 287 8.11 -12.24 -21.01
N ILE A 288 6.90 -12.68 -20.68
CA ILE A 288 5.67 -12.29 -21.40
C ILE A 288 5.52 -10.77 -21.45
N GLY A 289 5.78 -10.09 -20.34
CA GLY A 289 5.70 -8.62 -20.28
C GLY A 289 6.70 -7.94 -21.21
N TRP A 290 7.90 -8.48 -21.34
CA TRP A 290 8.89 -8.01 -22.30
C TRP A 290 8.45 -8.25 -23.75
N ASP A 291 7.88 -9.41 -24.05
CA ASP A 291 7.36 -9.73 -25.38
C ASP A 291 6.23 -8.77 -25.77
N LEU A 292 5.32 -8.45 -24.84
CA LEU A 292 4.24 -7.47 -25.04
C LEU A 292 4.80 -6.06 -25.26
N PHE A 293 5.82 -5.67 -24.49
CA PHE A 293 6.49 -4.38 -24.69
C PHE A 293 7.12 -4.27 -26.09
N HIS A 294 7.80 -5.32 -26.56
CA HIS A 294 8.40 -5.32 -27.91
C HIS A 294 7.36 -5.25 -29.03
N GLN A 295 6.12 -5.72 -28.81
CA GLN A 295 5.03 -5.60 -29.78
C GLN A 295 4.57 -4.14 -29.94
N SER A 296 4.58 -3.34 -28.86
CA SER A 296 4.17 -1.94 -28.90
C SER A 296 5.03 -1.08 -27.95
N PRO A 297 6.30 -0.78 -28.30
CA PRO A 297 7.23 -0.16 -27.38
C PRO A 297 6.92 1.31 -27.07
N ILE A 298 6.17 2.02 -27.92
CA ILE A 298 5.91 3.46 -27.74
C ILE A 298 4.70 3.69 -26.84
N ILE A 299 3.53 3.14 -27.19
CA ILE A 299 2.26 3.41 -26.52
C ILE A 299 1.71 2.21 -25.74
N GLY A 300 2.39 1.07 -25.80
CA GLY A 300 1.98 -0.17 -25.11
C GLY A 300 0.81 -0.90 -25.77
N VAL A 301 0.44 -2.04 -25.18
CA VAL A 301 -0.67 -2.90 -25.62
C VAL A 301 -1.98 -2.61 -24.88
N GLY A 302 -2.09 -1.47 -24.23
CA GLY A 302 -3.24 -1.07 -23.44
C GLY A 302 -3.06 -1.33 -21.94
N ILE A 303 -3.40 -0.33 -21.12
CA ILE A 303 -3.37 -0.50 -19.65
C ILE A 303 -4.28 -1.65 -19.24
N ASN A 304 -3.82 -2.49 -18.29
CA ASN A 304 -4.48 -3.72 -17.82
C ASN A 304 -4.68 -4.83 -18.88
N ASN A 305 -4.22 -4.64 -20.13
CA ASN A 305 -4.28 -5.65 -21.17
C ASN A 305 -3.22 -6.76 -21.04
N PRO A 306 -2.06 -6.57 -20.40
CA PRO A 306 -1.19 -7.70 -20.05
C PRO A 306 -1.93 -8.81 -19.29
N ALA A 307 -2.89 -8.46 -18.39
CA ALA A 307 -3.72 -9.43 -17.70
C ALA A 307 -4.70 -10.16 -18.62
N VAL A 308 -5.24 -9.50 -19.65
CA VAL A 308 -6.07 -10.13 -20.68
C VAL A 308 -5.27 -11.14 -21.51
N TYR A 309 -4.04 -10.77 -21.86
CA TYR A 309 -3.14 -11.63 -22.60
C TYR A 309 -2.73 -12.87 -21.79
N THR A 310 -2.35 -12.70 -20.52
CA THR A 310 -2.01 -13.83 -19.63
C THR A 310 -3.22 -14.73 -19.37
N TYR A 311 -4.44 -14.18 -19.32
CA TYR A 311 -5.66 -14.97 -19.25
C TYR A 311 -5.85 -15.89 -20.47
N SER A 312 -5.57 -15.40 -21.67
CA SER A 312 -5.65 -16.20 -22.89
C SER A 312 -4.67 -17.38 -22.92
N ILE A 313 -3.52 -17.25 -22.22
CA ILE A 313 -2.48 -18.31 -22.15
C ILE A 313 -2.76 -19.30 -21.02
N PHE A 314 -3.09 -18.81 -19.83
CA PHE A 314 -3.14 -19.62 -18.59
C PHE A 314 -4.58 -20.03 -18.20
N GLY A 315 -5.61 -19.44 -18.82
CA GLY A 315 -7.02 -19.70 -18.50
C GLY A 315 -7.43 -19.33 -17.07
N ARG A 316 -6.67 -18.45 -16.41
CA ARG A 316 -6.92 -18.00 -15.03
C ARG A 316 -7.12 -16.50 -14.99
N GLU A 317 -8.23 -16.07 -14.42
CA GLU A 317 -8.49 -14.66 -14.17
C GLU A 317 -7.47 -14.06 -13.18
N ASN A 318 -7.20 -12.77 -13.33
CA ASN A 318 -6.32 -11.98 -12.46
C ASN A 318 -4.83 -12.38 -12.44
N TYR A 319 -4.35 -12.99 -13.50
CA TYR A 319 -2.91 -13.20 -13.70
C TYR A 319 -2.28 -11.94 -14.29
N TYR A 320 -1.94 -10.96 -13.43
CA TYR A 320 -1.11 -9.82 -13.82
C TYR A 320 0.38 -10.21 -13.80
N LEU A 321 1.25 -9.41 -14.42
CA LEU A 321 2.67 -9.76 -14.61
C LEU A 321 3.48 -9.85 -13.31
N HIS A 322 2.88 -9.59 -12.15
CA HIS A 322 3.51 -9.60 -10.83
C HIS A 322 4.75 -8.67 -10.68
N ASN A 323 4.95 -7.79 -11.64
CA ASN A 323 5.97 -6.74 -11.66
C ASN A 323 5.32 -5.46 -12.20
N ASN A 324 5.07 -4.49 -11.33
CA ASN A 324 4.37 -3.25 -11.70
C ASN A 324 5.11 -2.42 -12.76
N TYR A 325 6.44 -2.49 -12.79
CA TYR A 325 7.24 -1.76 -13.81
C TYR A 325 7.05 -2.37 -15.18
N ILE A 326 7.13 -3.68 -15.29
CA ILE A 326 6.92 -4.40 -16.55
C ILE A 326 5.44 -4.31 -16.98
N GLU A 327 4.51 -4.40 -16.03
CA GLU A 327 3.07 -4.22 -16.27
C GLU A 327 2.78 -2.85 -16.90
N LEU A 328 3.36 -1.79 -16.31
CA LEU A 328 3.19 -0.44 -16.81
C LEU A 328 3.86 -0.26 -18.17
N LEU A 329 5.11 -0.73 -18.29
CA LEU A 329 5.89 -0.64 -19.54
C LEU A 329 5.21 -1.38 -20.69
N ALA A 330 4.71 -2.61 -20.46
CA ALA A 330 3.95 -3.36 -21.46
C ALA A 330 2.63 -2.67 -21.80
N GLY A 331 1.90 -2.20 -20.77
CA GLY A 331 0.56 -1.61 -20.93
C GLY A 331 0.56 -0.24 -21.60
N THR A 332 1.55 0.62 -21.32
CA THR A 332 1.57 2.04 -21.74
C THR A 332 2.81 2.45 -22.53
N GLY A 333 3.74 1.52 -22.75
CA GLY A 333 5.00 1.77 -23.48
C GLY A 333 5.93 2.70 -22.70
N VAL A 334 6.95 3.22 -23.42
CA VAL A 334 7.95 4.14 -22.85
C VAL A 334 7.38 5.53 -22.54
N ILE A 335 6.21 5.88 -23.06
CA ILE A 335 5.56 7.18 -22.81
C ILE A 335 4.87 7.18 -21.44
N GLY A 336 4.38 6.05 -20.93
CA GLY A 336 3.72 5.91 -19.63
C GLY A 336 4.65 5.54 -18.53
#